data_f2b80b109b9d4cdd5aee52b9ce80c2f9
#
_entry.id   f2b80b109b9d4cdd5aee52b9ce80c2f9
#
_cell.length_a   1.000
_cell.length_b   1.000
_cell.length_c   1.000
_cell.angle_alpha   90.00
_cell.angle_beta   90.00
_cell.angle_gamma   90.00
#
_symmetry.space_group_name_H-M   'P 1'
#
loop_
_entity.id
_entity.type
_entity.pdbx_description
1 polymer ?
#
loop_
_entity_poly.entity_id
_entity_poly.type
_entity_poly.pdbx_seq_one_letter_code
_entity_poly.pdbx_strand_id
1 'polypeptide(L)'
;MKVIFVLLVIFIILIALMLFDMLLGRAAYKKQAYEPVFDPKKSNITLIHCGSELVQQMTADIRQAVSSIHMMFFIMKNDQVSHEMFDLLKEKARAGVSVYLLLDWAGSRQVKKPSIQTMKKAGVHVHFLNKPAFPFLFFRLQKRNHRKVTVIDGKIGYVGGFNIAEEYLGKKAKFGNWEDYHLRMTGEGTADLQTLFVSDLKRNTGKTPESPGVYPALSEGNISHRTYASDGFSLESHYESCIRKAEKKIIIGTPYYVPSKKLQEALISACRKGVKVILIVPMKSDHPLVRETALAYYPELLKAGCLIYRYYQGFYHVKAFIIDDRISIIGTPNFDKRSLFWNEEVNVIIHDEAFTKEVLSTIKQDIEKSELLTLEKVKQRSVRQLPAEWLGKAISYFL
;
A
#
# COMPACT_ATOMS: atom_id res chain seq x y z
N MET A 1 -19.59 12.09 -42.44
CA MET A 1 -18.71 13.12 -41.81
C MET A 1 -19.39 13.89 -40.66
N LYS A 2 -20.59 14.49 -40.82
CA LYS A 2 -21.25 15.27 -39.71
C LYS A 2 -21.46 14.46 -38.41
N VAL A 3 -21.93 13.20 -38.49
CA VAL A 3 -22.14 12.35 -37.31
C VAL A 3 -20.83 12.05 -36.57
N ILE A 4 -19.76 11.71 -37.30
CA ILE A 4 -18.43 11.44 -36.70
C ILE A 4 -17.89 12.70 -36.02
N PHE A 5 -18.06 13.87 -36.63
CA PHE A 5 -17.67 15.14 -36.03
C PHE A 5 -18.44 15.43 -34.73
N VAL A 6 -19.77 15.24 -34.74
CA VAL A 6 -20.59 15.41 -33.52
C VAL A 6 -20.16 14.44 -32.42
N LEU A 7 -19.91 13.15 -32.72
CA LEU A 7 -19.43 12.17 -31.74
C LEU A 7 -18.06 12.55 -31.18
N LEU A 8 -17.16 13.06 -32.03
CA LEU A 8 -15.84 13.53 -31.58
C LEU A 8 -15.97 14.73 -30.65
N VAL A 9 -16.83 15.71 -30.97
CA VAL A 9 -17.08 16.87 -30.09
C VAL A 9 -17.66 16.44 -28.76
N ILE A 10 -18.66 15.53 -28.75
CA ILE A 10 -19.22 14.97 -27.51
C ILE A 10 -18.14 14.28 -26.71
N PHE A 11 -17.29 13.46 -27.32
CA PHE A 11 -16.19 12.76 -26.65
C PHE A 11 -15.19 13.74 -25.99
N ILE A 12 -14.81 14.80 -26.70
CA ILE A 12 -13.91 15.85 -26.17
C ILE A 12 -14.57 16.57 -24.99
N ILE A 13 -15.87 16.89 -25.07
CA ILE A 13 -16.60 17.52 -23.95
C ILE A 13 -16.63 16.59 -22.74
N LEU A 14 -16.91 15.30 -22.93
CA LEU A 14 -16.94 14.33 -21.83
C LEU A 14 -15.55 14.19 -21.14
N ILE A 15 -14.47 14.18 -21.93
CA ILE A 15 -13.10 14.19 -21.37
C ILE A 15 -12.84 15.48 -20.59
N ALA A 16 -13.22 16.63 -21.15
CA ALA A 16 -13.04 17.91 -20.46
C ALA A 16 -13.80 17.97 -19.14
N LEU A 17 -15.06 17.51 -19.12
CA LEU A 17 -15.87 17.42 -17.90
C LEU A 17 -15.26 16.46 -16.88
N MET A 18 -14.75 15.30 -17.31
CA MET A 18 -14.06 14.35 -16.46
C MET A 18 -12.80 14.97 -15.83
N LEU A 19 -11.96 15.63 -16.63
CA LEU A 19 -10.76 16.30 -16.14
C LEU A 19 -11.08 17.43 -15.16
N PHE A 20 -12.13 18.20 -15.45
CA PHE A 20 -12.61 19.27 -14.57
C PHE A 20 -13.11 18.73 -13.23
N ASP A 21 -13.93 17.67 -13.25
CA ASP A 21 -14.38 16.94 -12.05
C ASP A 21 -13.18 16.47 -11.20
N MET A 22 -12.17 15.90 -11.86
CA MET A 22 -10.96 15.42 -11.19
C MET A 22 -10.14 16.56 -10.56
N LEU A 23 -9.97 17.67 -11.25
CA LEU A 23 -9.24 18.83 -10.73
C LEU A 23 -9.96 19.48 -9.55
N LEU A 24 -11.24 19.73 -9.67
CA LEU A 24 -12.05 20.30 -8.59
C LEU A 24 -12.17 19.35 -7.41
N GLY A 25 -12.40 18.07 -7.68
CA GLY A 25 -12.46 17.03 -6.65
C GLY A 25 -11.16 16.94 -5.85
N ARG A 26 -10.00 16.97 -6.55
CA ARG A 26 -8.69 16.98 -5.91
C ARG A 26 -8.48 18.23 -5.06
N ALA A 27 -8.85 19.41 -5.56
CA ALA A 27 -8.72 20.67 -4.83
C ALA A 27 -9.61 20.71 -3.57
N ALA A 28 -10.86 20.26 -3.70
CA ALA A 28 -11.79 20.15 -2.56
C ALA A 28 -11.30 19.15 -1.51
N TYR A 29 -10.81 17.99 -1.96
CA TYR A 29 -10.34 16.95 -1.05
C TYR A 29 -9.06 17.35 -0.33
N LYS A 30 -8.14 18.09 -0.97
CA LYS A 30 -6.90 18.58 -0.34
C LYS A 30 -7.16 19.38 0.94
N LYS A 31 -8.29 20.12 1.01
CA LYS A 31 -8.69 20.89 2.20
C LYS A 31 -9.09 19.99 3.38
N GLN A 32 -9.42 18.73 3.14
CA GLN A 32 -9.88 17.76 4.12
C GLN A 32 -8.88 16.62 4.33
N ALA A 33 -7.74 16.65 3.61
CA ALA A 33 -6.72 15.63 3.70
C ALA A 33 -6.15 15.55 5.13
N TYR A 34 -5.98 14.34 5.62
CA TYR A 34 -5.41 14.07 6.93
C TYR A 34 -4.11 13.28 6.74
N GLU A 35 -3.01 13.98 6.75
CA GLU A 35 -1.66 13.44 6.50
C GLU A 35 -0.75 13.67 7.73
N PRO A 36 -1.05 13.02 8.87
CA PRO A 36 -0.25 13.21 10.05
C PRO A 36 1.13 12.58 9.90
N VAL A 37 2.12 13.28 10.41
CA VAL A 37 3.40 12.71 10.82
C VAL A 37 3.32 12.62 12.34
N PHE A 38 3.10 11.43 12.86
CA PHE A 38 2.98 11.23 14.30
C PHE A 38 4.34 11.46 14.99
N ASP A 39 4.31 11.80 16.26
CA ASP A 39 5.53 11.94 17.06
C ASP A 39 6.30 10.62 17.15
N PRO A 40 7.62 10.65 17.35
CA PRO A 40 8.40 9.46 17.58
C PRO A 40 7.86 8.67 18.79
N LYS A 41 7.78 7.37 18.64
CA LYS A 41 7.29 6.42 19.62
C LYS A 41 8.20 5.19 19.70
N LYS A 42 8.02 4.39 20.76
CA LYS A 42 8.71 3.13 20.91
C LYS A 42 7.70 1.97 20.97
N SER A 43 7.95 0.95 20.19
CA SER A 43 7.14 -0.27 20.14
C SER A 43 8.02 -1.51 20.02
N ASN A 44 7.50 -2.67 20.37
CA ASN A 44 8.07 -3.92 19.93
C ASN A 44 7.50 -4.23 18.56
N ILE A 45 8.36 -4.36 17.55
CA ILE A 45 7.99 -4.53 16.15
C ILE A 45 8.60 -5.83 15.63
N THR A 46 7.80 -6.64 14.97
CA THR A 46 8.23 -7.86 14.28
C THR A 46 7.92 -7.74 12.79
N LEU A 47 8.89 -8.07 11.94
CA LEU A 47 8.69 -8.18 10.49
C LEU A 47 8.08 -9.54 10.17
N ILE A 48 6.99 -9.54 9.39
CA ILE A 48 6.35 -10.72 8.82
C ILE A 48 6.45 -10.61 7.31
N HIS A 49 7.10 -11.57 6.65
CA HIS A 49 7.29 -11.57 5.20
C HIS A 49 6.59 -12.75 4.50
N CYS A 50 5.82 -13.54 5.23
CA CYS A 50 5.04 -14.67 4.71
C CYS A 50 3.55 -14.47 5.00
N GLY A 51 2.71 -14.53 3.95
CA GLY A 51 1.27 -14.31 4.10
C GLY A 51 0.55 -15.35 4.97
N SER A 52 0.98 -16.61 4.95
CA SER A 52 0.41 -17.66 5.80
C SER A 52 0.74 -17.43 7.28
N GLU A 53 1.97 -17.02 7.59
CA GLU A 53 2.38 -16.63 8.94
C GLU A 53 1.57 -15.42 9.43
N LEU A 54 1.41 -14.39 8.60
CA LEU A 54 0.60 -13.22 8.94
C LEU A 54 -0.83 -13.61 9.32
N VAL A 55 -1.50 -14.40 8.48
CA VAL A 55 -2.89 -14.80 8.75
C VAL A 55 -2.97 -15.67 10.00
N GLN A 56 -2.03 -16.59 10.20
CA GLN A 56 -1.98 -17.45 11.40
C GLN A 56 -1.83 -16.60 12.67
N GLN A 57 -0.86 -15.69 12.70
CA GLN A 57 -0.57 -14.85 13.86
C GLN A 57 -1.71 -13.85 14.13
N MET A 58 -2.23 -13.20 13.10
CA MET A 58 -3.36 -12.28 13.22
C MET A 58 -4.62 -13.01 13.72
N THR A 59 -4.90 -14.21 13.23
CA THR A 59 -6.00 -15.06 13.70
C THR A 59 -5.84 -15.43 15.17
N ALA A 60 -4.64 -15.78 15.60
CA ALA A 60 -4.35 -16.10 17.01
C ALA A 60 -4.59 -14.88 17.92
N ASP A 61 -4.11 -13.71 17.53
CA ASP A 61 -4.32 -12.47 18.27
C ASP A 61 -5.82 -12.06 18.29
N ILE A 62 -6.54 -12.20 17.18
CA ILE A 62 -7.99 -11.92 17.11
C ILE A 62 -8.77 -12.87 18.04
N ARG A 63 -8.41 -14.14 18.12
CA ARG A 63 -9.06 -15.09 19.04
C ARG A 63 -8.94 -14.69 20.51
N GLN A 64 -7.85 -14.00 20.88
CA GLN A 64 -7.60 -13.52 22.24
C GLN A 64 -8.25 -12.15 22.51
N ALA A 65 -8.79 -11.46 21.49
CA ALA A 65 -9.43 -10.16 21.65
C ALA A 65 -10.59 -10.22 22.67
N VAL A 66 -10.65 -9.23 23.54
CA VAL A 66 -11.68 -9.12 24.60
C VAL A 66 -12.52 -7.86 24.52
N SER A 67 -12.05 -6.80 23.87
CA SER A 67 -12.75 -5.51 23.80
C SER A 67 -13.06 -5.05 22.39
N SER A 68 -12.08 -5.03 21.49
CA SER A 68 -12.28 -4.46 20.16
C SER A 68 -11.39 -5.09 19.08
N ILE A 69 -11.93 -5.16 17.86
CA ILE A 69 -11.20 -5.54 16.65
C ILE A 69 -11.53 -4.51 15.59
N HIS A 70 -10.53 -3.75 15.16
CA HIS A 70 -10.63 -2.73 14.12
C HIS A 70 -9.78 -3.13 12.94
N MET A 71 -10.41 -3.55 11.83
CA MET A 71 -9.71 -4.00 10.62
C MET A 71 -10.03 -3.10 9.44
N MET A 72 -9.00 -2.72 8.68
CA MET A 72 -9.12 -1.93 7.47
C MET A 72 -8.23 -2.54 6.38
N PHE A 73 -8.83 -2.93 5.25
CA PHE A 73 -8.15 -3.56 4.14
C PHE A 73 -8.57 -2.97 2.79
N PHE A 74 -7.61 -2.88 1.88
CA PHE A 74 -7.90 -2.52 0.48
C PHE A 74 -8.61 -3.66 -0.24
N ILE A 75 -8.10 -4.90 -0.12
CA ILE A 75 -8.68 -6.08 -0.79
C ILE A 75 -9.04 -7.17 0.23
N MET A 76 -10.30 -7.53 0.23
CA MET A 76 -10.80 -8.85 0.64
C MET A 76 -11.64 -9.42 -0.50
N LYS A 77 -11.65 -10.74 -0.67
CA LYS A 77 -12.30 -11.41 -1.80
C LYS A 77 -13.38 -12.38 -1.34
N ASN A 78 -14.06 -12.97 -2.30
CA ASN A 78 -14.98 -14.06 -2.04
C ASN A 78 -14.23 -15.40 -2.18
N ASP A 79 -13.28 -15.65 -1.28
CA ASP A 79 -12.46 -16.85 -1.23
C ASP A 79 -12.43 -17.45 0.19
N GLN A 80 -11.85 -18.65 0.33
CA GLN A 80 -11.85 -19.37 1.59
C GLN A 80 -11.18 -18.58 2.72
N VAL A 81 -10.01 -17.97 2.46
CA VAL A 81 -9.25 -17.22 3.47
C VAL A 81 -10.05 -16.03 4.01
N SER A 82 -10.71 -15.27 3.11
CA SER A 82 -11.60 -14.18 3.52
C SER A 82 -12.81 -14.69 4.29
N HIS A 83 -13.39 -15.82 3.90
CA HIS A 83 -14.54 -16.41 4.62
C HIS A 83 -14.16 -16.89 6.01
N GLU A 84 -13.03 -17.56 6.19
CA GLU A 84 -12.52 -17.96 7.50
C GLU A 84 -12.32 -16.75 8.42
N MET A 85 -11.77 -15.64 7.88
CA MET A 85 -11.66 -14.39 8.63
C MET A 85 -13.03 -13.81 8.99
N PHE A 86 -13.99 -13.77 8.05
CA PHE A 86 -15.35 -13.28 8.34
C PHE A 86 -16.05 -14.13 9.42
N ASP A 87 -15.84 -15.46 9.41
CA ASP A 87 -16.41 -16.34 10.42
C ASP A 87 -15.84 -16.04 11.80
N LEU A 88 -14.54 -15.85 11.91
CA LEU A 88 -13.88 -15.45 13.15
C LEU A 88 -14.38 -14.09 13.66
N LEU A 89 -14.53 -13.11 12.79
CA LEU A 89 -15.05 -11.79 13.17
C LEU A 89 -16.51 -11.89 13.67
N LYS A 90 -17.36 -12.74 13.03
CA LYS A 90 -18.72 -13.00 13.50
C LYS A 90 -18.75 -13.67 14.87
N GLU A 91 -17.86 -14.65 15.10
CA GLU A 91 -17.71 -15.32 16.39
C GLU A 91 -17.38 -14.30 17.50
N LYS A 92 -16.38 -13.43 17.28
CA LYS A 92 -15.96 -12.42 18.24
C LYS A 92 -17.04 -11.38 18.51
N ALA A 93 -17.76 -10.93 17.47
CA ALA A 93 -18.87 -10.01 17.63
C ALA A 93 -20.02 -10.60 18.47
N ARG A 94 -20.37 -11.88 18.25
CA ARG A 94 -21.36 -12.60 19.07
C ARG A 94 -20.91 -12.76 20.54
N ALA A 95 -19.60 -12.85 20.76
CA ALA A 95 -19.03 -12.90 22.10
C ALA A 95 -18.95 -11.52 22.79
N GLY A 96 -19.49 -10.46 22.17
CA GLY A 96 -19.55 -9.11 22.75
C GLY A 96 -18.35 -8.22 22.43
N VAL A 97 -17.40 -8.68 21.61
CA VAL A 97 -16.27 -7.85 21.15
C VAL A 97 -16.77 -6.84 20.11
N SER A 98 -16.37 -5.57 20.24
CA SER A 98 -16.72 -4.51 19.29
C SER A 98 -15.91 -4.67 18.00
N VAL A 99 -16.53 -5.13 16.91
CA VAL A 99 -15.86 -5.47 15.66
C VAL A 99 -16.22 -4.50 14.55
N TYR A 100 -15.21 -3.80 14.00
CA TYR A 100 -15.34 -2.93 12.84
C TYR A 100 -14.48 -3.43 11.68
N LEU A 101 -15.09 -3.57 10.51
CA LEU A 101 -14.41 -3.94 9.26
C LEU A 101 -14.62 -2.85 8.22
N LEU A 102 -13.53 -2.18 7.84
CA LEU A 102 -13.49 -1.17 6.80
C LEU A 102 -12.87 -1.76 5.53
N LEU A 103 -13.55 -1.66 4.40
CA LEU A 103 -13.12 -2.21 3.12
C LEU A 103 -13.13 -1.10 2.06
N ASP A 104 -12.08 -0.99 1.25
CA ASP A 104 -12.16 -0.11 0.08
C ASP A 104 -13.24 -0.61 -0.89
N TRP A 105 -14.07 0.30 -1.37
CA TRP A 105 -15.23 -0.06 -2.19
C TRP A 105 -14.84 -0.73 -3.51
N ALA A 106 -13.79 -0.26 -4.18
CA ALA A 106 -13.35 -0.82 -5.44
C ALA A 106 -12.49 -2.07 -5.25
N GLY A 107 -11.55 -2.04 -4.29
CA GLY A 107 -10.64 -3.15 -4.01
C GLY A 107 -11.38 -4.39 -3.52
N SER A 108 -12.40 -4.22 -2.69
CA SER A 108 -13.16 -5.32 -2.09
C SER A 108 -14.53 -5.57 -2.76
N ARG A 109 -14.70 -5.17 -4.03
CA ARG A 109 -15.96 -5.37 -4.79
C ARG A 109 -16.40 -6.83 -4.95
N GLN A 110 -15.48 -7.78 -4.76
CA GLN A 110 -15.77 -9.21 -4.85
C GLN A 110 -16.43 -9.77 -3.58
N VAL A 111 -16.40 -9.04 -2.46
CA VAL A 111 -17.12 -9.45 -1.24
C VAL A 111 -18.63 -9.39 -1.50
N LYS A 112 -19.29 -10.54 -1.44
CA LYS A 112 -20.70 -10.67 -1.82
C LYS A 112 -21.63 -10.06 -0.75
N LYS A 113 -22.77 -9.51 -1.20
CA LYS A 113 -23.80 -8.95 -0.30
C LYS A 113 -24.25 -9.91 0.80
N PRO A 114 -24.48 -11.23 0.55
CA PRO A 114 -24.84 -12.18 1.61
C PRO A 114 -23.80 -12.26 2.74
N SER A 115 -22.49 -12.30 2.41
CA SER A 115 -21.43 -12.31 3.43
C SER A 115 -21.44 -11.05 4.29
N ILE A 116 -21.68 -9.88 3.69
CA ILE A 116 -21.82 -8.62 4.41
C ILE A 116 -23.04 -8.64 5.33
N GLN A 117 -24.19 -9.16 4.85
CA GLN A 117 -25.42 -9.25 5.64
C GLN A 117 -25.27 -10.18 6.84
N THR A 118 -24.61 -11.33 6.65
CA THR A 118 -24.38 -12.29 7.74
C THR A 118 -23.44 -11.73 8.80
N MET A 119 -22.38 -11.00 8.40
CA MET A 119 -21.51 -10.29 9.33
C MET A 119 -22.27 -9.23 10.12
N LYS A 120 -23.07 -8.38 9.45
CA LYS A 120 -23.88 -7.34 10.13
C LYS A 120 -24.91 -7.94 11.09
N LYS A 121 -25.57 -9.04 10.72
CA LYS A 121 -26.51 -9.76 11.62
C LYS A 121 -25.79 -10.35 12.85
N ALA A 122 -24.52 -10.66 12.75
CA ALA A 122 -23.70 -11.14 13.87
C ALA A 122 -23.14 -10.02 14.75
N GLY A 123 -23.38 -8.74 14.42
CA GLY A 123 -22.89 -7.58 15.19
C GLY A 123 -21.63 -6.94 14.63
N VAL A 124 -21.09 -7.41 13.49
CA VAL A 124 -19.91 -6.78 12.87
C VAL A 124 -20.32 -5.50 12.14
N HIS A 125 -19.67 -4.38 12.46
CA HIS A 125 -19.85 -3.09 11.78
C HIS A 125 -19.05 -3.05 10.48
N VAL A 126 -19.69 -3.39 9.35
CA VAL A 126 -19.03 -3.41 8.02
C VAL A 126 -19.33 -2.14 7.25
N HIS A 127 -18.26 -1.41 6.85
CA HIS A 127 -18.35 -0.18 6.07
C HIS A 127 -17.43 -0.23 4.85
N PHE A 128 -17.89 0.35 3.73
CA PHE A 128 -17.08 0.53 2.54
C PHE A 128 -16.59 1.99 2.47
N LEU A 129 -15.26 2.12 2.32
CA LEU A 129 -14.57 3.41 2.18
C LEU A 129 -14.52 3.86 0.72
N ASN A 130 -14.41 5.16 0.50
CA ASN A 130 -14.20 5.77 -0.80
C ASN A 130 -15.21 5.32 -1.88
N LYS A 131 -16.50 5.22 -1.50
CA LYS A 131 -17.56 4.98 -2.46
C LYS A 131 -17.67 6.14 -3.44
N PRO A 132 -17.80 5.86 -4.76
CA PRO A 132 -18.11 6.90 -5.73
C PRO A 132 -19.41 7.62 -5.36
N ALA A 133 -19.41 8.94 -5.38
CA ALA A 133 -20.57 9.78 -5.09
C ALA A 133 -20.41 11.16 -5.72
N PHE A 134 -21.52 11.84 -5.97
CA PHE A 134 -21.54 13.26 -6.35
C PHE A 134 -21.32 14.14 -5.11
N PRO A 135 -20.73 15.34 -5.29
CA PRO A 135 -20.01 15.78 -6.48
C PRO A 135 -18.66 15.07 -6.61
N PHE A 136 -17.98 15.25 -7.74
CA PHE A 136 -16.63 14.71 -8.03
C PHE A 136 -16.58 13.18 -8.19
N LEU A 137 -17.49 12.66 -9.02
CA LEU A 137 -17.63 11.23 -9.26
C LEU A 137 -16.33 10.60 -9.80
N PHE A 138 -15.71 11.20 -10.82
CA PHE A 138 -14.49 10.65 -11.44
C PHE A 138 -13.28 10.74 -10.51
N PHE A 139 -13.16 11.82 -9.75
CA PHE A 139 -12.15 11.93 -8.72
C PHE A 139 -12.31 10.83 -7.66
N ARG A 140 -13.52 10.62 -7.13
CA ARG A 140 -13.80 9.60 -6.12
C ARG A 140 -13.63 8.17 -6.64
N LEU A 141 -13.81 7.93 -7.94
CA LEU A 141 -13.49 6.66 -8.58
C LEU A 141 -11.99 6.36 -8.57
N GLN A 142 -11.13 7.37 -8.64
CA GLN A 142 -9.68 7.19 -8.61
C GLN A 142 -9.12 7.08 -7.18
N LYS A 143 -9.71 7.80 -6.23
CA LYS A 143 -9.25 7.80 -4.86
C LYS A 143 -9.54 6.47 -4.16
N ARG A 144 -8.49 5.84 -3.62
CA ARG A 144 -8.61 4.54 -2.91
C ARG A 144 -8.04 4.62 -1.51
N ASN A 145 -8.65 3.91 -0.56
CA ASN A 145 -8.00 3.63 0.71
C ASN A 145 -7.14 2.39 0.54
N HIS A 146 -5.83 2.60 0.44
CA HIS A 146 -4.88 1.51 0.23
C HIS A 146 -4.19 1.07 1.53
N ARG A 147 -4.59 1.60 2.67
CA ARG A 147 -4.12 1.20 3.99
C ARG A 147 -4.54 -0.23 4.30
N LYS A 148 -3.68 -0.98 4.98
CA LYS A 148 -3.96 -2.29 5.55
C LYS A 148 -3.54 -2.21 7.00
N VAL A 149 -4.52 -2.06 7.86
CA VAL A 149 -4.32 -1.84 9.29
C VAL A 149 -5.29 -2.72 10.08
N THR A 150 -4.77 -3.40 11.08
CA THR A 150 -5.59 -4.09 12.09
C THR A 150 -5.14 -3.65 13.45
N VAL A 151 -6.09 -3.29 14.32
CA VAL A 151 -5.84 -2.99 15.73
C VAL A 151 -6.74 -3.85 16.59
N ILE A 152 -6.15 -4.57 17.55
CA ILE A 152 -6.83 -5.50 18.45
C ILE A 152 -6.69 -4.99 19.86
N ASP A 153 -7.82 -4.77 20.54
CA ASP A 153 -7.94 -4.24 21.90
C ASP A 153 -7.16 -2.92 22.15
N GLY A 154 -6.87 -2.18 21.07
CA GLY A 154 -6.01 -0.99 21.12
C GLY A 154 -4.54 -1.30 21.47
N LYS A 155 -4.14 -2.56 21.64
CA LYS A 155 -2.84 -3.00 22.17
C LYS A 155 -1.94 -3.67 21.13
N ILE A 156 -2.51 -4.35 20.15
CA ILE A 156 -1.76 -5.04 19.08
C ILE A 156 -2.12 -4.38 17.77
N GLY A 157 -1.12 -3.95 17.02
CA GLY A 157 -1.25 -3.33 15.71
C GLY A 157 -0.63 -4.18 14.61
N TYR A 158 -1.26 -4.21 13.45
CA TYR A 158 -0.72 -4.75 12.21
C TYR A 158 -0.77 -3.69 11.12
N VAL A 159 0.30 -3.55 10.34
CA VAL A 159 0.36 -2.61 9.20
C VAL A 159 1.36 -3.10 8.16
N GLY A 160 1.03 -3.02 6.87
CA GLY A 160 1.95 -3.41 5.80
C GLY A 160 1.28 -3.68 4.47
N GLY A 161 1.95 -4.46 3.60
CA GLY A 161 1.56 -4.64 2.21
C GLY A 161 0.51 -5.72 1.95
N PHE A 162 0.44 -6.76 2.79
CA PHE A 162 -0.47 -7.88 2.58
C PHE A 162 -1.95 -7.50 2.71
N ASN A 163 -2.76 -7.99 1.78
CA ASN A 163 -4.23 -8.07 1.92
C ASN A 163 -4.66 -9.47 2.40
N ILE A 164 -5.97 -9.68 2.60
CA ILE A 164 -6.53 -10.96 3.07
C ILE A 164 -7.27 -11.64 1.92
N ALA A 165 -6.57 -12.52 1.22
CA ALA A 165 -7.12 -13.41 0.20
C ALA A 165 -6.13 -14.55 -0.14
N GLU A 166 -6.60 -15.61 -0.80
CA GLU A 166 -5.80 -16.80 -1.13
C GLU A 166 -4.52 -16.49 -1.93
N GLU A 167 -4.54 -15.48 -2.79
CA GLU A 167 -3.39 -15.14 -3.62
C GLU A 167 -2.21 -14.63 -2.79
N TYR A 168 -2.48 -13.91 -1.69
CA TYR A 168 -1.46 -13.38 -0.79
C TYR A 168 -0.81 -14.46 0.08
N LEU A 169 -1.41 -15.66 0.13
CA LEU A 169 -0.86 -16.82 0.82
C LEU A 169 -0.09 -17.76 -0.15
N GLY A 170 0.14 -17.34 -1.39
CA GLY A 170 0.78 -18.18 -2.40
C GLY A 170 -0.08 -19.34 -2.91
N LYS A 171 -1.38 -19.38 -2.58
CA LYS A 171 -2.31 -20.45 -2.99
C LYS A 171 -2.78 -20.37 -4.45
N LYS A 172 -2.44 -19.30 -5.18
CA LYS A 172 -2.80 -19.14 -6.60
C LYS A 172 -1.58 -19.43 -7.48
N ALA A 173 -1.63 -20.51 -8.25
CA ALA A 173 -0.54 -20.95 -9.15
C ALA A 173 -0.09 -19.85 -10.13
N LYS A 174 -0.98 -18.94 -10.55
CA LYS A 174 -0.67 -17.81 -11.43
C LYS A 174 0.47 -16.94 -10.89
N PHE A 175 0.50 -16.71 -9.58
CA PHE A 175 1.44 -15.80 -8.94
C PHE A 175 2.61 -16.54 -8.27
N GLY A 176 2.43 -17.82 -7.91
CA GLY A 176 3.39 -18.57 -7.10
C GLY A 176 3.50 -18.00 -5.69
N ASN A 177 4.68 -18.02 -5.11
CA ASN A 177 4.94 -17.39 -3.82
C ASN A 177 4.64 -15.89 -3.89
N TRP A 178 4.00 -15.36 -2.86
CA TRP A 178 3.72 -13.95 -2.73
C TRP A 178 4.63 -13.36 -1.66
N GLU A 179 5.59 -12.54 -2.08
CA GLU A 179 6.50 -11.84 -1.17
C GLU A 179 5.96 -10.45 -0.88
N ASP A 180 5.73 -10.14 0.40
CA ASP A 180 5.37 -8.81 0.88
C ASP A 180 5.84 -8.63 2.32
N TYR A 181 5.82 -7.41 2.83
CA TYR A 181 6.22 -7.12 4.20
C TYR A 181 5.05 -6.57 5.00
N HIS A 182 4.91 -7.06 6.23
CA HIS A 182 3.92 -6.61 7.19
C HIS A 182 4.57 -6.51 8.57
N LEU A 183 4.14 -5.54 9.35
CA LEU A 183 4.63 -5.33 10.70
C LEU A 183 3.54 -5.73 11.69
N ARG A 184 3.89 -6.49 12.69
CA ARG A 184 3.13 -6.64 13.93
C ARG A 184 3.80 -5.79 14.99
N MET A 185 3.03 -4.96 15.70
CA MET A 185 3.57 -4.10 16.75
C MET A 185 2.74 -4.15 18.03
N THR A 186 3.43 -4.00 19.17
CA THR A 186 2.82 -3.76 20.48
C THR A 186 3.54 -2.58 21.13
N GLY A 187 2.83 -1.78 21.92
CA GLY A 187 3.36 -0.56 22.53
C GLY A 187 2.79 0.71 21.91
N GLU A 188 3.45 1.83 22.14
CA GLU A 188 2.90 3.18 21.91
C GLU A 188 2.42 3.44 20.47
N GLY A 189 3.09 2.86 19.45
CA GLY A 189 2.75 3.05 18.05
C GLY A 189 1.40 2.46 17.64
N THR A 190 0.85 1.53 18.44
CA THR A 190 -0.49 1.00 18.19
C THR A 190 -1.56 2.10 18.25
N ALA A 191 -1.36 3.12 19.11
CA ALA A 191 -2.28 4.27 19.21
C ALA A 191 -2.32 5.09 17.91
N ASP A 192 -1.21 5.17 17.14
CA ASP A 192 -1.20 5.87 15.86
C ASP A 192 -2.05 5.13 14.81
N LEU A 193 -1.89 3.81 14.73
CA LEU A 193 -2.70 2.95 13.85
C LEU A 193 -4.19 3.05 14.22
N GLN A 194 -4.50 3.04 15.51
CA GLN A 194 -5.85 3.22 16.02
C GLN A 194 -6.42 4.59 15.61
N THR A 195 -5.62 5.65 15.72
CA THR A 195 -6.02 7.01 15.34
C THR A 195 -6.31 7.11 13.83
N LEU A 196 -5.49 6.47 12.99
CA LEU A 196 -5.76 6.40 11.54
C LEU A 196 -7.05 5.64 11.24
N PHE A 197 -7.27 4.50 11.88
CA PHE A 197 -8.51 3.74 11.71
C PHE A 197 -9.75 4.57 12.08
N VAL A 198 -9.75 5.20 13.26
CA VAL A 198 -10.85 6.04 13.74
C VAL A 198 -11.09 7.23 12.81
N SER A 199 -10.02 7.88 12.34
CA SER A 199 -10.11 9.00 11.40
C SER A 199 -10.75 8.56 10.07
N ASP A 200 -10.34 7.42 9.51
CA ASP A 200 -10.89 6.90 8.25
C ASP A 200 -12.35 6.48 8.41
N LEU A 201 -12.72 5.83 9.52
CA LEU A 201 -14.11 5.53 9.83
C LEU A 201 -14.96 6.82 9.92
N LYS A 202 -14.50 7.80 10.70
CA LYS A 202 -15.22 9.06 10.89
C LYS A 202 -15.41 9.82 9.58
N ARG A 203 -14.36 9.94 8.77
CA ARG A 203 -14.43 10.64 7.47
C ARG A 203 -15.42 10.01 6.49
N ASN A 204 -15.54 8.68 6.50
CA ASN A 204 -16.39 7.97 5.55
C ASN A 204 -17.82 7.73 6.04
N THR A 205 -18.06 7.75 7.34
CA THR A 205 -19.36 7.36 7.92
C THR A 205 -19.96 8.40 8.87
N GLY A 206 -19.18 9.39 9.30
CA GLY A 206 -19.57 10.33 10.38
C GLY A 206 -19.55 9.72 11.78
N LYS A 207 -19.20 8.44 11.94
CA LYS A 207 -19.23 7.68 13.18
C LYS A 207 -17.83 7.46 13.74
N THR A 208 -17.75 7.22 15.04
CA THR A 208 -16.57 6.73 15.76
C THR A 208 -16.88 5.37 16.36
N PRO A 209 -15.87 4.52 16.65
CA PRO A 209 -16.13 3.26 17.33
C PRO A 209 -16.73 3.49 18.73
N GLU A 210 -17.79 2.76 19.02
CA GLU A 210 -18.47 2.76 20.34
C GLU A 210 -17.86 1.62 21.17
N SER A 211 -16.62 1.77 21.61
CA SER A 211 -15.96 0.74 22.42
C SER A 211 -15.23 1.35 23.59
N PRO A 212 -15.42 0.85 24.81
CA PRO A 212 -14.56 1.21 25.93
C PRO A 212 -13.13 0.71 25.63
N GLY A 213 -12.12 1.54 25.95
CA GLY A 213 -10.71 1.11 25.80
C GLY A 213 -10.16 1.16 24.37
N VAL A 214 -10.73 1.99 23.49
CA VAL A 214 -10.18 2.26 22.14
C VAL A 214 -8.73 2.74 22.22
N TYR A 215 -8.38 3.46 23.26
CA TYR A 215 -7.02 3.95 23.57
C TYR A 215 -6.62 3.53 24.99
N PRO A 216 -6.18 2.28 25.20
CA PRO A 216 -5.67 1.84 26.49
C PRO A 216 -4.33 2.49 26.80
N ALA A 217 -3.92 2.45 28.05
CA ALA A 217 -2.53 2.74 28.42
C ALA A 217 -1.58 1.70 27.76
N LEU A 218 -0.55 2.20 27.11
CA LEU A 218 0.43 1.40 26.38
C LEU A 218 1.83 1.58 27.00
N SER A 219 2.57 0.49 27.11
CA SER A 219 3.98 0.53 27.54
C SER A 219 4.88 0.91 26.36
N GLU A 220 6.02 1.52 26.65
CA GLU A 220 7.08 1.67 25.67
C GLU A 220 7.62 0.29 25.23
N GLY A 221 8.00 0.18 23.95
CA GLY A 221 8.77 -0.94 23.43
C GLY A 221 10.24 -0.57 23.26
N ASN A 222 10.97 -1.39 22.50
CA ASN A 222 12.41 -1.23 22.32
C ASN A 222 12.80 -0.53 21.01
N ILE A 223 11.93 -0.51 20.00
CA ILE A 223 12.23 -0.02 18.64
C ILE A 223 11.66 1.37 18.46
N SER A 224 12.53 2.34 18.19
CA SER A 224 12.13 3.71 17.89
C SER A 224 11.59 3.82 16.47
N HIS A 225 10.41 4.38 16.35
CA HIS A 225 9.74 4.55 15.04
C HIS A 225 8.84 5.77 15.00
N ARG A 226 8.37 6.09 13.82
CA ARG A 226 7.35 7.12 13.58
C ARG A 226 6.36 6.62 12.54
N THR A 227 5.08 6.79 12.78
CA THR A 227 4.04 6.54 11.79
C THR A 227 3.84 7.78 10.92
N TYR A 228 3.70 7.58 9.62
CA TYR A 228 3.44 8.62 8.63
C TYR A 228 2.29 8.17 7.72
N ALA A 229 1.26 8.99 7.60
CA ALA A 229 0.14 8.73 6.71
C ALA A 229 0.06 9.78 5.60
N SER A 230 -0.38 9.36 4.41
CA SER A 230 -0.62 10.23 3.27
C SER A 230 -2.02 9.99 2.71
N ASP A 231 -2.63 11.07 2.25
CA ASP A 231 -3.88 11.08 1.49
C ASP A 231 -3.67 11.47 0.02
N GLY A 232 -2.41 11.30 -0.49
CA GLY A 232 -2.01 11.56 -1.87
C GLY A 232 -1.49 12.99 -2.12
N PHE A 233 -0.97 13.69 -1.11
CA PHE A 233 -0.44 15.05 -1.29
C PHE A 233 0.99 15.22 -0.81
N SER A 234 1.42 14.50 0.22
CA SER A 234 2.72 14.71 0.88
C SER A 234 3.75 13.61 0.61
N LEU A 235 3.35 12.42 0.14
CA LEU A 235 4.24 11.26 0.01
C LEU A 235 5.41 11.50 -0.95
N GLU A 236 5.18 12.18 -2.09
CA GLU A 236 6.24 12.51 -3.05
C GLU A 236 7.36 13.33 -2.41
N SER A 237 7.00 14.42 -1.72
CA SER A 237 7.98 15.28 -1.06
C SER A 237 8.69 14.60 0.10
N HIS A 238 7.98 13.70 0.79
CA HIS A 238 8.58 12.88 1.85
C HIS A 238 9.67 11.95 1.26
N TYR A 239 9.34 11.18 0.24
CA TYR A 239 10.30 10.28 -0.42
C TYR A 239 11.46 11.03 -1.07
N GLU A 240 11.20 12.19 -1.71
CA GLU A 240 12.27 13.02 -2.24
C GLU A 240 13.24 13.48 -1.15
N SER A 241 12.72 13.95 -0.01
CA SER A 241 13.55 14.32 1.14
C SER A 241 14.43 13.18 1.63
N CYS A 242 13.85 11.96 1.71
CA CYS A 242 14.58 10.76 2.07
C CYS A 242 15.72 10.45 1.08
N ILE A 243 15.43 10.47 -0.24
CA ILE A 243 16.42 10.21 -1.29
C ILE A 243 17.56 11.24 -1.24
N ARG A 244 17.23 12.52 -1.06
CA ARG A 244 18.24 13.60 -1.04
C ARG A 244 19.16 13.55 0.18
N LYS A 245 18.69 13.01 1.29
CA LYS A 245 19.45 12.85 2.55
C LYS A 245 20.27 11.58 2.62
N ALA A 246 20.06 10.63 1.72
CA ALA A 246 20.83 9.39 1.69
C ALA A 246 22.30 9.67 1.32
N GLU A 247 23.22 9.08 2.09
CA GLU A 247 24.67 9.29 1.95
C GLU A 247 25.37 8.07 1.33
N LYS A 248 24.90 6.85 1.62
CA LYS A 248 25.61 5.62 1.24
C LYS A 248 24.78 4.72 0.35
N LYS A 249 23.53 4.44 0.76
CA LYS A 249 22.73 3.40 0.12
C LYS A 249 21.26 3.68 0.17
N ILE A 250 20.56 3.37 -0.91
CA ILE A 250 19.12 3.35 -1.03
C ILE A 250 18.72 1.97 -1.56
N ILE A 251 17.76 1.31 -0.89
CA ILE A 251 17.12 0.09 -1.42
C ILE A 251 15.62 0.34 -1.50
N ILE A 252 15.02 0.08 -2.65
CA ILE A 252 13.58 0.21 -2.88
C ILE A 252 13.07 -1.15 -3.33
N GLY A 253 12.21 -1.78 -2.52
CA GLY A 253 11.40 -2.92 -2.91
C GLY A 253 9.99 -2.42 -3.29
N THR A 254 9.52 -2.70 -4.51
CA THR A 254 8.19 -2.28 -4.94
C THR A 254 7.63 -3.17 -6.05
N PRO A 255 6.31 -3.49 -6.02
CA PRO A 255 5.68 -4.20 -7.14
C PRO A 255 5.57 -3.33 -8.39
N TYR A 256 5.43 -2.01 -8.22
CA TYR A 256 5.19 -1.07 -9.30
C TYR A 256 6.15 0.10 -9.22
N TYR A 257 7.05 0.16 -10.18
CA TYR A 257 8.00 1.27 -10.31
C TYR A 257 7.53 2.23 -11.42
N VAL A 258 6.67 3.16 -11.04
CA VAL A 258 6.12 4.20 -11.93
C VAL A 258 6.26 5.56 -11.24
N PRO A 259 7.51 6.03 -11.01
CA PRO A 259 7.77 7.22 -10.20
C PRO A 259 7.26 8.49 -10.87
N SER A 260 7.16 9.54 -10.07
CA SER A 260 7.10 10.90 -10.62
C SER A 260 8.46 11.29 -11.25
N LYS A 261 8.43 12.29 -12.11
CA LYS A 261 9.64 12.85 -12.70
C LYS A 261 10.63 13.29 -11.60
N LYS A 262 10.12 13.92 -10.55
CA LYS A 262 10.88 14.44 -9.42
C LYS A 262 11.62 13.34 -8.65
N LEU A 263 10.97 12.21 -8.38
CA LEU A 263 11.60 11.07 -7.71
C LEU A 263 12.58 10.33 -8.61
N GLN A 264 12.27 10.19 -9.91
CA GLN A 264 13.20 9.61 -10.89
C GLN A 264 14.51 10.42 -10.96
N GLU A 265 14.41 11.75 -11.09
CA GLU A 265 15.56 12.66 -11.13
C GLU A 265 16.35 12.64 -9.81
N ALA A 266 15.68 12.57 -8.66
CA ALA A 266 16.32 12.46 -7.36
C ALA A 266 17.15 11.18 -7.23
N LEU A 267 16.62 10.01 -7.66
CA LEU A 267 17.35 8.75 -7.64
C LEU A 267 18.55 8.76 -8.61
N ILE A 268 18.38 9.30 -9.82
CA ILE A 268 19.49 9.47 -10.77
C ILE A 268 20.58 10.36 -10.17
N SER A 269 20.20 11.46 -9.53
CA SER A 269 21.13 12.37 -8.84
C SER A 269 21.87 11.66 -7.71
N ALA A 270 21.18 10.84 -6.91
CA ALA A 270 21.78 10.05 -5.84
C ALA A 270 22.84 9.07 -6.40
N CYS A 271 22.51 8.32 -7.45
CA CYS A 271 23.47 7.45 -8.13
C CYS A 271 24.73 8.21 -8.58
N ARG A 272 24.55 9.36 -9.24
CA ARG A 272 25.67 10.20 -9.72
C ARG A 272 26.54 10.76 -8.61
N LYS A 273 26.00 10.92 -7.41
CA LYS A 273 26.75 11.32 -6.20
C LYS A 273 27.45 10.15 -5.51
N GLY A 274 27.38 8.94 -6.05
CA GLY A 274 28.01 7.75 -5.49
C GLY A 274 27.15 6.98 -4.48
N VAL A 275 25.89 7.38 -4.26
CA VAL A 275 24.96 6.59 -3.44
C VAL A 275 24.60 5.31 -4.17
N LYS A 276 24.77 4.15 -3.53
CA LYS A 276 24.39 2.85 -4.08
C LYS A 276 22.87 2.69 -4.09
N VAL A 277 22.24 2.83 -5.26
CA VAL A 277 20.79 2.65 -5.41
C VAL A 277 20.47 1.27 -5.92
N ILE A 278 19.62 0.54 -5.20
CA ILE A 278 19.14 -0.81 -5.54
C ILE A 278 17.62 -0.76 -5.64
N LEU A 279 17.10 -1.26 -6.76
CA LEU A 279 15.67 -1.40 -6.99
C LEU A 279 15.34 -2.88 -7.16
N ILE A 280 14.36 -3.40 -6.42
CA ILE A 280 13.86 -4.77 -6.52
C ILE A 280 12.40 -4.71 -6.98
N VAL A 281 12.10 -5.40 -8.08
CA VAL A 281 10.79 -5.39 -8.74
C VAL A 281 10.39 -6.81 -9.15
N PRO A 282 9.09 -7.11 -9.36
CA PRO A 282 8.70 -8.40 -9.88
C PRO A 282 9.11 -8.58 -11.34
N MET A 283 9.46 -9.82 -11.73
CA MET A 283 9.68 -10.17 -13.14
C MET A 283 8.36 -10.26 -13.91
N LYS A 284 7.28 -10.72 -13.24
CA LYS A 284 5.93 -10.84 -13.80
C LYS A 284 5.06 -9.69 -13.26
N SER A 285 4.08 -9.26 -14.04
CA SER A 285 3.07 -8.27 -13.60
C SER A 285 1.74 -8.95 -13.29
N ASP A 286 1.03 -8.44 -12.30
CA ASP A 286 -0.35 -8.80 -11.97
C ASP A 286 -1.38 -7.90 -12.68
N HIS A 287 -0.98 -6.70 -13.07
CA HIS A 287 -1.80 -5.73 -13.79
C HIS A 287 -1.26 -5.43 -15.19
N PRO A 288 -2.16 -5.27 -16.19
CA PRO A 288 -1.79 -4.83 -17.54
C PRO A 288 -1.06 -3.48 -17.51
N LEU A 289 -0.15 -3.28 -18.43
CA LEU A 289 0.61 -2.04 -18.69
C LEU A 289 1.58 -1.59 -17.59
N VAL A 290 1.49 -2.08 -16.35
CA VAL A 290 2.37 -1.61 -15.26
C VAL A 290 3.82 -1.99 -15.52
N ARG A 291 4.09 -3.24 -15.94
CA ARG A 291 5.44 -3.68 -16.30
C ARG A 291 5.99 -2.91 -17.50
N GLU A 292 5.19 -2.76 -18.53
CA GLU A 292 5.55 -2.02 -19.75
C GLU A 292 5.87 -0.57 -19.41
N THR A 293 5.05 0.06 -18.56
CA THR A 293 5.30 1.42 -18.08
C THR A 293 6.62 1.52 -17.31
N ALA A 294 6.91 0.56 -16.41
CA ALA A 294 8.15 0.54 -15.64
C ALA A 294 9.40 0.44 -16.54
N LEU A 295 9.33 -0.34 -17.63
CA LEU A 295 10.43 -0.48 -18.59
C LEU A 295 10.88 0.86 -19.20
N ALA A 296 10.00 1.84 -19.29
CA ALA A 296 10.33 3.18 -19.81
C ALA A 296 11.24 4.00 -18.87
N TYR A 297 11.28 3.67 -17.57
CA TYR A 297 12.08 4.38 -16.56
C TYR A 297 13.45 3.75 -16.32
N TYR A 298 13.61 2.44 -16.56
CA TYR A 298 14.84 1.70 -16.24
C TYR A 298 16.11 2.15 -17.01
N PRO A 299 16.05 2.50 -18.30
CA PRO A 299 17.28 2.87 -19.04
C PRO A 299 18.06 4.04 -18.42
N GLU A 300 17.36 5.06 -17.91
CA GLU A 300 18.02 6.22 -17.29
C GLU A 300 18.65 5.86 -15.95
N LEU A 301 17.96 5.04 -15.14
CA LEU A 301 18.50 4.55 -13.87
C LEU A 301 19.72 3.66 -14.07
N LEU A 302 19.67 2.71 -14.99
CA LEU A 302 20.79 1.80 -15.30
C LEU A 302 22.01 2.58 -15.80
N LYS A 303 21.81 3.60 -16.66
CA LYS A 303 22.88 4.49 -17.11
C LYS A 303 23.48 5.31 -15.96
N ALA A 304 22.71 5.62 -14.94
CA ALA A 304 23.18 6.34 -13.76
C ALA A 304 23.89 5.43 -12.74
N GLY A 305 23.89 4.09 -12.95
CA GLY A 305 24.55 3.13 -12.07
C GLY A 305 23.61 2.46 -11.03
N CYS A 306 22.29 2.66 -11.14
CA CYS A 306 21.33 1.94 -10.32
C CYS A 306 21.35 0.43 -10.63
N LEU A 307 21.32 -0.41 -9.60
CA LEU A 307 21.18 -1.86 -9.73
C LEU A 307 19.70 -2.23 -9.67
N ILE A 308 19.18 -2.85 -10.71
CA ILE A 308 17.79 -3.29 -10.79
C ILE A 308 17.73 -4.80 -10.76
N TYR A 309 17.08 -5.36 -9.74
CA TYR A 309 16.86 -6.79 -9.56
C TYR A 309 15.41 -7.14 -9.87
N ARG A 310 15.20 -8.21 -10.68
CA ARG A 310 13.87 -8.72 -11.02
C ARG A 310 13.63 -10.05 -10.32
N TYR A 311 12.76 -10.05 -9.33
CA TYR A 311 12.40 -11.25 -8.58
C TYR A 311 11.62 -12.24 -9.44
N TYR A 312 12.05 -13.52 -9.48
CA TYR A 312 11.49 -14.53 -10.39
C TYR A 312 10.82 -15.72 -9.70
N GLN A 313 10.99 -15.91 -8.39
CA GLN A 313 10.44 -17.08 -7.67
C GLN A 313 8.97 -16.91 -7.23
N GLY A 314 8.25 -15.96 -7.82
CA GLY A 314 6.86 -15.69 -7.52
C GLY A 314 6.49 -14.24 -7.85
N PHE A 315 5.59 -13.64 -7.07
CA PHE A 315 5.22 -12.25 -7.22
C PHE A 315 5.78 -11.40 -6.08
N TYR A 316 6.63 -10.44 -6.43
CA TYR A 316 7.24 -9.51 -5.49
C TYR A 316 6.35 -8.29 -5.28
N HIS A 317 5.75 -8.21 -4.12
CA HIS A 317 4.78 -7.15 -3.79
C HIS A 317 5.23 -6.28 -2.60
N VAL A 318 6.48 -6.37 -2.20
CA VAL A 318 7.07 -5.65 -1.07
C VAL A 318 6.98 -4.13 -1.27
N LYS A 319 6.72 -3.40 -0.19
CA LYS A 319 6.80 -1.95 -0.12
C LYS A 319 7.76 -1.59 1.01
N ALA A 320 9.04 -1.51 0.65
CA ALA A 320 10.12 -1.19 1.57
C ALA A 320 11.06 -0.15 0.95
N PHE A 321 11.48 0.81 1.76
CA PHE A 321 12.43 1.82 1.39
C PHE A 321 13.48 1.92 2.52
N ILE A 322 14.71 1.46 2.25
CA ILE A 322 15.79 1.41 3.22
C ILE A 322 16.83 2.48 2.87
N ILE A 323 17.31 3.20 3.88
CA ILE A 323 18.26 4.30 3.73
C ILE A 323 19.44 4.07 4.67
N ASP A 324 20.64 4.02 4.10
CA ASP A 324 21.94 4.02 4.78
C ASP A 324 22.10 2.93 5.86
N ASP A 325 21.37 1.81 5.73
CA ASP A 325 21.34 0.70 6.70
C ASP A 325 20.90 1.10 8.13
N ARG A 326 20.23 2.25 8.27
CA ARG A 326 19.81 2.84 9.55
C ARG A 326 18.31 3.08 9.63
N ILE A 327 17.66 3.29 8.50
CA ILE A 327 16.25 3.63 8.44
C ILE A 327 15.55 2.64 7.54
N SER A 328 14.51 2.01 8.08
CA SER A 328 13.58 1.16 7.33
C SER A 328 12.22 1.82 7.26
N ILE A 329 11.70 2.05 6.06
CA ILE A 329 10.34 2.52 5.83
C ILE A 329 9.56 1.36 5.23
N ILE A 330 8.59 0.86 5.98
CA ILE A 330 7.74 -0.28 5.59
C ILE A 330 6.28 0.14 5.72
N GLY A 331 5.48 -0.16 4.71
CA GLY A 331 4.07 0.24 4.76
C GLY A 331 3.25 -0.23 3.57
N THR A 332 2.31 0.60 3.19
CA THR A 332 1.35 0.28 2.12
C THR A 332 1.68 0.87 0.75
N PRO A 333 2.43 2.02 0.63
CA PRO A 333 2.61 2.68 -0.65
C PRO A 333 3.52 1.91 -1.60
N ASN A 334 3.07 1.72 -2.83
CA ASN A 334 3.95 1.38 -3.94
C ASN A 334 4.78 2.60 -4.35
N PHE A 335 5.85 2.37 -5.11
CA PHE A 335 6.65 3.47 -5.68
C PHE A 335 6.07 3.91 -7.04
N ASP A 336 4.77 4.24 -7.04
CA ASP A 336 4.00 4.60 -8.21
C ASP A 336 3.17 5.88 -8.02
N LYS A 337 2.69 6.44 -9.12
CA LYS A 337 1.94 7.69 -9.10
C LYS A 337 0.58 7.57 -8.42
N ARG A 338 0.00 6.38 -8.35
CA ARG A 338 -1.25 6.18 -7.59
C ARG A 338 -1.03 6.35 -6.10
N SER A 339 -0.01 5.70 -5.55
CA SER A 339 0.35 5.86 -4.14
C SER A 339 0.79 7.29 -3.83
N LEU A 340 1.54 7.92 -4.74
CA LEU A 340 2.03 9.30 -4.55
C LEU A 340 0.92 10.35 -4.56
N PHE A 341 -0.14 10.17 -5.39
CA PHE A 341 -1.06 11.26 -5.71
C PHE A 341 -2.55 10.97 -5.49
N TRP A 342 -2.95 9.71 -5.28
CA TRP A 342 -4.35 9.32 -5.23
C TRP A 342 -4.75 8.56 -3.98
N ASN A 343 -3.90 7.64 -3.54
CA ASN A 343 -4.26 6.70 -2.49
C ASN A 343 -4.08 7.30 -1.09
N GLU A 344 -4.89 6.82 -0.18
CA GLU A 344 -4.64 6.91 1.26
C GLU A 344 -3.67 5.80 1.64
N GLU A 345 -2.52 6.15 2.17
CA GLU A 345 -1.41 5.24 2.45
C GLU A 345 -0.91 5.43 3.89
N VAL A 346 -0.13 4.47 4.39
CA VAL A 346 0.56 4.54 5.68
C VAL A 346 1.92 3.88 5.62
N ASN A 347 2.93 4.51 6.21
CA ASN A 347 4.27 4.01 6.42
C ASN A 347 4.62 4.01 7.90
N VAL A 348 5.43 3.05 8.32
CA VAL A 348 6.17 3.08 9.59
C VAL A 348 7.63 3.33 9.26
N ILE A 349 8.17 4.43 9.75
CA ILE A 349 9.55 4.85 9.59
C ILE A 349 10.30 4.41 10.85
N ILE A 350 11.15 3.42 10.72
CA ILE A 350 11.81 2.76 11.83
C ILE A 350 13.26 3.24 11.87
N HIS A 351 13.66 3.82 13.00
CA HIS A 351 14.98 4.34 13.30
C HIS A 351 15.69 3.39 14.28
N ASP A 352 15.95 2.15 13.84
CA ASP A 352 16.60 1.12 14.63
C ASP A 352 17.54 0.30 13.74
N GLU A 353 18.82 0.28 14.09
CA GLU A 353 19.83 -0.42 13.27
C GLU A 353 19.71 -1.95 13.36
N ALA A 354 19.30 -2.48 14.50
CA ALA A 354 19.16 -3.93 14.68
C ALA A 354 17.98 -4.45 13.84
N PHE A 355 16.83 -3.78 13.93
CA PHE A 355 15.68 -4.09 13.10
C PHE A 355 15.99 -3.89 11.60
N THR A 356 16.71 -2.82 11.26
CA THR A 356 17.09 -2.57 9.84
C THR A 356 18.02 -3.66 9.31
N LYS A 357 18.91 -4.23 10.13
CA LYS A 357 19.74 -5.40 9.76
C LYS A 357 18.90 -6.66 9.51
N GLU A 358 17.85 -6.89 10.29
CA GLU A 358 16.89 -7.98 10.06
C GLU A 358 16.19 -7.81 8.71
N VAL A 359 15.65 -6.61 8.42
CA VAL A 359 15.04 -6.29 7.13
C VAL A 359 16.03 -6.49 5.98
N LEU A 360 17.28 -6.05 6.12
CA LEU A 360 18.33 -6.23 5.12
C LEU A 360 18.68 -7.70 4.89
N SER A 361 18.64 -8.54 5.92
CA SER A 361 18.82 -10.00 5.77
C SER A 361 17.74 -10.62 4.91
N THR A 362 16.47 -10.22 5.11
CA THR A 362 15.34 -10.66 4.28
C THR A 362 15.47 -10.15 2.83
N ILE A 363 15.79 -8.86 2.64
CA ILE A 363 16.04 -8.27 1.32
C ILE A 363 17.18 -8.99 0.59
N LYS A 364 18.24 -9.42 1.27
CA LYS A 364 19.33 -10.19 0.67
C LYS A 364 18.81 -11.52 0.10
N GLN A 365 17.95 -12.23 0.80
CA GLN A 365 17.30 -13.45 0.31
C GLN A 365 16.43 -13.15 -0.93
N ASP A 366 15.73 -11.99 -0.97
CA ASP A 366 14.95 -11.58 -2.13
C ASP A 366 15.86 -11.31 -3.34
N ILE A 367 17.01 -10.70 -3.13
CA ILE A 367 18.01 -10.46 -4.19
C ILE A 367 18.58 -11.79 -4.71
N GLU A 368 18.86 -12.77 -3.86
CA GLU A 368 19.33 -14.11 -4.25
C GLU A 368 18.30 -14.86 -5.12
N LYS A 369 17.00 -14.53 -4.97
CA LYS A 369 15.88 -15.02 -5.79
C LYS A 369 15.55 -14.10 -6.98
N SER A 370 16.47 -13.22 -7.36
CA SER A 370 16.29 -12.22 -8.41
C SER A 370 17.39 -12.29 -9.46
N GLU A 371 17.09 -11.85 -10.67
CA GLU A 371 18.12 -11.62 -11.69
C GLU A 371 18.47 -10.14 -11.81
N LEU A 372 19.73 -9.84 -12.00
CA LEU A 372 20.20 -8.47 -12.30
C LEU A 372 19.80 -8.08 -13.74
N LEU A 373 19.07 -6.99 -13.86
CA LEU A 373 18.69 -6.41 -15.14
C LEU A 373 19.83 -5.57 -15.70
N THR A 374 20.25 -5.85 -16.93
CA THR A 374 21.27 -5.05 -17.64
C THR A 374 20.64 -4.16 -18.71
N LEU A 375 21.38 -3.11 -19.10
CA LEU A 375 20.94 -2.19 -20.15
C LEU A 375 20.74 -2.92 -21.50
N GLU A 376 21.58 -3.93 -21.78
CA GLU A 376 21.47 -4.77 -22.98
C GLU A 376 20.15 -5.53 -23.01
N LYS A 377 19.77 -6.17 -21.88
CA LYS A 377 18.48 -6.87 -21.77
C LYS A 377 17.30 -5.92 -21.98
N VAL A 378 17.37 -4.68 -21.48
CA VAL A 378 16.32 -3.68 -21.70
C VAL A 378 16.28 -3.26 -23.18
N LYS A 379 17.42 -3.11 -23.85
CA LYS A 379 17.48 -2.74 -25.29
C LYS A 379 16.99 -3.88 -26.20
N GLN A 380 17.18 -5.14 -25.82
CA GLN A 380 16.73 -6.31 -26.57
C GLN A 380 15.22 -6.57 -26.51
N ARG A 381 14.45 -5.72 -25.79
CA ARG A 381 13.00 -5.85 -25.73
C ARG A 381 12.36 -5.73 -27.10
N SER A 382 11.28 -6.47 -27.31
CA SER A 382 10.56 -6.46 -28.58
C SER A 382 10.01 -5.06 -28.91
N VAL A 383 10.20 -4.62 -30.14
CA VAL A 383 9.64 -3.38 -30.68
C VAL A 383 8.10 -3.32 -30.54
N ARG A 384 7.45 -4.50 -30.49
CA ARG A 384 6.00 -4.63 -30.28
C ARG A 384 5.54 -4.15 -28.88
N GLN A 385 6.46 -4.00 -27.92
CA GLN A 385 6.14 -3.48 -26.57
C GLN A 385 6.14 -1.95 -26.52
N LEU A 386 6.75 -1.27 -27.47
CA LEU A 386 6.85 0.20 -27.49
C LEU A 386 5.49 0.91 -27.44
N PRO A 387 4.45 0.51 -28.20
CA PRO A 387 3.12 1.14 -28.08
C PRO A 387 2.52 1.01 -26.67
N ALA A 388 2.69 -0.15 -26.03
CA ALA A 388 2.21 -0.37 -24.66
C ALA A 388 3.01 0.45 -23.64
N GLU A 389 4.33 0.62 -23.81
CA GLU A 389 5.16 1.52 -22.99
C GLU A 389 4.70 2.98 -23.13
N TRP A 390 4.45 3.44 -24.35
CA TRP A 390 3.97 4.79 -24.64
C TRP A 390 2.59 5.04 -24.03
N LEU A 391 1.66 4.10 -24.26
CA LEU A 391 0.32 4.18 -23.67
C LEU A 391 0.38 4.17 -22.16
N GLY A 392 1.14 3.24 -21.57
CA GLY A 392 1.32 3.15 -20.14
C GLY A 392 1.93 4.42 -19.54
N LYS A 393 2.92 5.03 -20.21
CA LYS A 393 3.51 6.31 -19.78
C LYS A 393 2.49 7.46 -19.85
N ALA A 394 1.67 7.50 -20.91
CA ALA A 394 0.64 8.52 -21.08
C ALA A 394 -0.43 8.46 -19.98
N ILE A 395 -0.87 7.25 -19.61
CA ILE A 395 -1.87 7.04 -18.55
C ILE A 395 -1.27 6.76 -17.16
N SER A 396 0.05 6.87 -17.02
CA SER A 396 0.79 6.50 -15.80
C SER A 396 0.33 7.20 -14.52
N TYR A 397 -0.40 8.30 -14.66
CA TYR A 397 -1.00 9.03 -13.54
C TYR A 397 -2.18 8.26 -12.92
N PHE A 398 -2.71 7.26 -13.63
CA PHE A 398 -3.85 6.44 -13.23
C PHE A 398 -3.49 4.95 -13.02
N LEU A 399 -2.25 4.56 -13.28
CA LEU A 399 -1.73 3.19 -13.09
C LEU A 399 -1.26 2.94 -11.68
#